data_2d558574a590d515cd06b6eb02f4334f
#
_entry.id   2d558574a590d515cd06b6eb02f4334f
#
_cell.length_a   1.000
_cell.length_b   1.000
_cell.length_c   1.000
_cell.angle_alpha   90.00
_cell.angle_beta   90.00
_cell.angle_gamma   90.00
#
_symmetry.space_group_name_H-M   'P 1'
#
loop_
_entity.id
_entity.type
_entity.pdbx_description
1 polymer ?
#
loop_
_entity_poly.entity_id
_entity_poly.type
_entity_poly.pdbx_seq_one_letter_code
_entity_poly.pdbx_strand_id
1 'polypeptide(L)'
;MEPGEIVVINEKGLTSLQAFPEQERRAFCIFEYVYFARPDSLINDRNVSKARVAMGVELAKLHPVDADIVVPFQIQETMRRSVLAMN
;
A
#
# COMPACT_ATOMS: atom_id res chain seq x y z
N MET A 1 -1.43 -5.05 17.00
CA MET A 1 -2.13 -6.33 16.78
C MET A 1 -1.21 -7.23 15.97
N GLU A 2 -0.90 -8.40 16.53
CA GLU A 2 0.01 -9.34 15.90
C GLU A 2 -0.74 -10.34 15.01
N PRO A 3 -0.08 -11.00 14.06
CA PRO A 3 -0.70 -12.04 13.24
C PRO A 3 -1.27 -13.16 14.11
N GLY A 4 -2.54 -13.51 13.91
CA GLY A 4 -3.23 -14.52 14.71
C GLY A 4 -3.74 -14.08 16.08
N GLU A 5 -3.62 -12.78 16.39
CA GLU A 5 -4.11 -12.17 17.62
C GLU A 5 -5.60 -11.82 17.49
N ILE A 6 -6.38 -12.15 18.52
CA ILE A 6 -7.76 -11.68 18.69
C ILE A 6 -7.78 -10.63 19.79
N VAL A 7 -8.29 -9.45 19.46
CA VAL A 7 -8.46 -8.36 20.42
C VAL A 7 -9.94 -8.21 20.74
N VAL A 8 -10.28 -8.35 22.02
CA VAL A 8 -11.64 -8.15 22.54
C VAL A 8 -11.69 -6.83 23.31
N ILE A 9 -12.60 -5.95 22.92
CA ILE A 9 -12.86 -4.67 23.59
C ILE A 9 -14.25 -4.73 24.19
N ASN A 10 -14.34 -4.55 25.51
CA ASN A 10 -15.61 -4.53 26.24
C ASN A 10 -15.56 -3.49 27.39
N GLU A 11 -16.61 -3.42 28.20
CA GLU A 11 -16.70 -2.50 29.35
C GLU A 11 -15.56 -2.67 30.37
N LYS A 12 -14.91 -3.84 30.42
CA LYS A 12 -13.76 -4.12 31.30
C LYS A 12 -12.42 -3.70 30.71
N GLY A 13 -12.42 -3.21 29.46
CA GLY A 13 -11.23 -2.76 28.74
C GLY A 13 -10.84 -3.65 27.56
N LEU A 14 -9.57 -3.66 27.26
CA LEU A 14 -8.98 -4.40 26.12
C LEU A 14 -8.32 -5.68 26.62
N THR A 15 -8.68 -6.80 26.01
CA THR A 15 -8.05 -8.11 26.24
C THR A 15 -7.51 -8.65 24.94
N SER A 16 -6.27 -9.08 24.92
CA SER A 16 -5.63 -9.72 23.77
C SER A 16 -5.43 -11.20 24.02
N LEU A 17 -5.74 -12.01 23.01
CA LEU A 17 -5.61 -13.46 23.02
C LEU A 17 -4.86 -13.89 21.76
N GLN A 18 -3.75 -14.59 21.91
CA GLN A 18 -3.07 -15.24 20.79
C GLN A 18 -3.80 -16.55 20.46
N ALA A 19 -4.74 -16.48 19.48
CA ALA A 19 -5.61 -17.60 19.13
C ALA A 19 -4.93 -18.61 18.18
N PHE A 20 -4.04 -18.12 17.31
CA PHE A 20 -3.32 -18.95 16.36
C PHE A 20 -1.81 -18.83 16.58
N PRO A 21 -1.05 -19.93 16.42
CA PRO A 21 0.40 -19.87 16.52
C PRO A 21 0.97 -18.94 15.44
N GLU A 22 2.07 -18.29 15.77
CA GLU A 22 2.80 -17.49 14.79
C GLU A 22 3.24 -18.37 13.62
N GLN A 23 2.92 -17.94 12.41
CA GLN A 23 3.29 -18.65 11.20
C GLN A 23 4.75 -18.35 10.87
N GLU A 24 5.54 -19.40 10.59
CA GLU A 24 6.95 -19.26 10.18
C GLU A 24 7.10 -18.43 8.90
N ARG A 25 6.10 -18.50 8.01
CA ARG A 25 6.08 -17.77 6.74
C ARG A 25 4.99 -16.72 6.74
N ARG A 26 5.38 -15.47 6.70
CA ARG A 26 4.46 -14.34 6.45
C ARG A 26 4.21 -14.24 4.95
N ALA A 27 2.98 -14.49 4.52
CA ALA A 27 2.54 -14.27 3.15
C ALA A 27 1.81 -12.92 3.06
N PHE A 28 2.27 -12.05 2.17
CA PHE A 28 1.69 -10.74 1.95
C PHE A 28 1.19 -10.61 0.52
N CYS A 29 -0.03 -10.09 0.36
CA CYS A 29 -0.61 -9.85 -0.95
C CYS A 29 -0.12 -8.51 -1.51
N ILE A 30 0.58 -8.51 -2.64
CA ILE A 30 1.09 -7.31 -3.30
C ILE A 30 -0.01 -6.32 -3.71
N PHE A 31 -1.25 -6.80 -3.91
CA PHE A 31 -2.40 -5.96 -4.24
C PHE A 31 -2.74 -4.92 -3.18
N GLU A 32 -2.31 -5.10 -1.94
CA GLU A 32 -2.41 -4.08 -0.90
C GLU A 32 -1.67 -2.81 -1.31
N TYR A 33 -0.46 -2.92 -1.85
CA TYR A 33 0.26 -1.77 -2.38
C TYR A 33 -0.32 -1.27 -3.70
N VAL A 34 -0.74 -2.18 -4.58
CA VAL A 34 -1.20 -1.80 -5.92
C VAL A 34 -2.54 -1.08 -5.87
N TYR A 35 -3.50 -1.58 -5.07
CA TYR A 35 -4.88 -1.13 -5.14
C TYR A 35 -5.60 -0.99 -3.81
N PHE A 36 -5.61 -2.01 -2.92
CA PHE A 36 -6.52 -2.07 -1.79
C PHE A 36 -6.22 -1.11 -0.66
N ALA A 37 -4.96 -1.03 -0.23
CA ALA A 37 -4.62 -0.23 0.94
C ALA A 37 -4.81 1.27 0.70
N ARG A 38 -5.17 1.98 1.76
CA ARG A 38 -5.25 3.44 1.72
C ARG A 38 -3.87 4.03 1.44
N PRO A 39 -3.80 5.16 0.71
CA PRO A 39 -2.52 5.79 0.35
C PRO A 39 -1.66 6.19 1.55
N ASP A 40 -2.29 6.55 2.66
CA ASP A 40 -1.65 6.98 3.91
C ASP A 40 -1.20 5.82 4.80
N SER A 41 -1.55 4.58 4.44
CA SER A 41 -1.22 3.39 5.23
C SER A 41 0.28 3.09 5.26
N LEU A 42 0.73 2.56 6.41
CA LEU A 42 2.05 1.99 6.59
C LEU A 42 1.91 0.46 6.69
N ILE A 43 2.49 -0.27 5.76
CA ILE A 43 2.44 -1.73 5.70
C ILE A 43 3.88 -2.26 5.60
N ASN A 44 4.28 -3.15 6.51
CA ASN A 44 5.65 -3.67 6.59
C ASN A 44 6.70 -2.54 6.53
N ASP A 45 6.50 -1.49 7.32
CA ASP A 45 7.35 -0.30 7.41
C ASP A 45 7.49 0.50 6.11
N ARG A 46 6.62 0.25 5.13
CA ARG A 46 6.58 0.96 3.86
C ARG A 46 5.28 1.73 3.69
N ASN A 47 5.40 3.00 3.37
CA ASN A 47 4.24 3.83 3.05
C ASN A 47 3.69 3.45 1.67
N VAL A 48 2.37 3.24 1.58
CA VAL A 48 1.69 2.80 0.36
C VAL A 48 1.81 3.83 -0.77
N SER A 49 1.68 5.13 -0.48
CA SER A 49 1.84 6.19 -1.48
C SER A 49 3.24 6.19 -2.08
N LYS A 50 4.29 6.07 -1.24
CA LYS A 50 5.67 6.01 -1.72
C LYS A 50 5.91 4.79 -2.60
N ALA A 51 5.34 3.64 -2.25
CA ALA A 51 5.44 2.44 -3.07
C ALA A 51 4.77 2.63 -4.44
N ARG A 52 3.58 3.25 -4.48
CA ARG A 52 2.87 3.55 -5.74
C ARG A 52 3.63 4.55 -6.62
N VAL A 53 4.20 5.59 -6.03
CA VAL A 53 5.05 6.53 -6.76
C VAL A 53 6.25 5.81 -7.37
N ALA A 54 6.93 4.96 -6.61
CA ALA A 54 8.05 4.18 -7.13
C ALA A 54 7.65 3.26 -8.29
N MET A 55 6.49 2.59 -8.21
CA MET A 55 5.96 1.80 -9.33
C MET A 55 5.70 2.66 -10.58
N GLY A 56 5.19 3.89 -10.41
CA GLY A 56 5.00 4.84 -11.51
C GLY A 56 6.32 5.27 -12.17
N VAL A 57 7.34 5.55 -11.36
CA VAL A 57 8.69 5.89 -11.87
C VAL A 57 9.26 4.73 -12.70
N GLU A 58 9.20 3.51 -12.19
CA GLU A 58 9.71 2.35 -12.94
C GLU A 58 8.92 2.10 -14.22
N LEU A 59 7.60 2.29 -14.19
CA LEU A 59 6.76 2.18 -15.39
C LEU A 59 7.16 3.21 -16.45
N ALA A 60 7.38 4.46 -16.06
CA ALA A 60 7.80 5.52 -16.99
C ALA A 60 9.17 5.24 -17.63
N LYS A 61 10.11 4.66 -16.87
CA LYS A 61 11.42 4.25 -17.39
C LYS A 61 11.32 3.10 -18.39
N LEU A 62 10.45 2.12 -18.10
CA LEU A 62 10.27 0.94 -18.96
C LEU A 62 9.51 1.26 -20.26
N HIS A 63 8.58 2.22 -20.17
CA HIS A 63 7.72 2.60 -21.28
C HIS A 63 7.68 4.13 -21.42
N PRO A 64 8.78 4.75 -21.88
CA PRO A 64 8.80 6.19 -22.11
C PRO A 64 7.82 6.57 -23.21
N VAL A 65 7.01 7.60 -22.94
CA VAL A 65 6.04 8.14 -23.89
C VAL A 65 6.26 9.64 -23.98
N ASP A 66 6.42 10.14 -25.19
CA ASP A 66 6.41 11.58 -25.46
C ASP A 66 4.96 12.08 -25.48
N ALA A 67 4.56 12.80 -24.46
CA ALA A 67 3.17 13.23 -24.27
C ALA A 67 3.11 14.65 -23.68
N ASP A 68 2.31 15.49 -24.31
CA ASP A 68 2.05 16.87 -23.83
C ASP A 68 1.20 16.89 -22.57
N ILE A 69 0.33 15.90 -22.39
CA ILE A 69 -0.62 15.85 -21.27
C ILE A 69 -0.77 14.42 -20.77
N VAL A 70 -0.75 14.26 -19.44
CA VAL A 70 -1.11 13.02 -18.76
C VAL A 70 -2.44 13.20 -18.03
N VAL A 71 -3.44 12.40 -18.39
CA VAL A 71 -4.77 12.45 -17.78
C VAL A 71 -4.96 11.25 -16.84
N PRO A 72 -5.06 11.46 -15.51
CA PRO A 72 -5.33 10.38 -14.58
C PRO A 72 -6.79 9.94 -14.68
N PHE A 73 -7.04 8.65 -14.75
CA PHE A 73 -8.40 8.11 -14.85
C PHE A 73 -9.05 7.86 -13.47
N GLN A 74 -8.26 7.71 -12.43
CA GLN A 74 -8.72 7.49 -11.04
C GLN A 74 -7.97 8.39 -10.06
N ILE A 75 -8.59 8.67 -8.90
CA ILE A 75 -7.98 9.47 -7.82
C ILE A 75 -6.60 8.95 -7.41
N GLN A 76 -6.41 7.64 -7.41
CA GLN A 76 -5.13 7.01 -7.10
C GLN A 76 -4.05 7.28 -8.17
N GLU A 77 -4.44 7.59 -9.39
CA GLU A 77 -3.53 7.95 -10.48
C GLU A 77 -2.97 9.37 -10.34
N THR A 78 -3.58 10.22 -9.54
CA THR A 78 -3.10 11.59 -9.32
C THR A 78 -1.67 11.61 -8.74
N MET A 79 -1.31 10.63 -7.92
CA MET A 79 0.06 10.50 -7.40
C MET A 79 1.05 10.03 -8.46
N ARG A 80 0.63 9.17 -9.40
CA ARG A 80 1.47 8.74 -10.53
C ARG A 80 1.75 9.87 -11.50
N ARG A 81 0.77 10.77 -11.69
CA ARG A 81 0.90 11.95 -12.55
C ARG A 81 2.05 12.87 -12.15
N SER A 82 2.22 13.10 -10.85
CA SER A 82 3.27 13.97 -10.33
C SER A 82 4.68 13.49 -10.73
N VAL A 83 4.86 12.20 -10.93
CA VAL A 83 6.14 11.60 -11.30
C VAL A 83 6.38 11.65 -12.81
N LEU A 84 5.33 11.41 -13.62
CA LEU A 84 5.44 11.45 -15.08
C LEU A 84 5.63 12.89 -15.60
N ALA A 85 5.16 13.90 -14.87
CA ALA A 85 5.32 15.31 -15.23
C ALA A 85 6.68 15.90 -14.78
N MET A 86 7.52 15.14 -14.06
CA MET A 86 8.82 15.60 -13.57
C MET A 86 10.01 15.13 -14.43
N ASN A 87 9.76 14.38 -15.50
CA ASN A 87 10.71 14.01 -16.54
C ASN A 87 10.42 14.77 -17.84
#